data_7036ca0fac58e3aea6e8b2ab4104a9ac
#
_entry.id   7036ca0fac58e3aea6e8b2ab4104a9ac
#
_cell.length_a   1.000
_cell.length_b   1.000
_cell.length_c   1.000
_cell.angle_alpha   90.00
_cell.angle_beta   90.00
_cell.angle_gamma   90.00
#
_symmetry.space_group_name_H-M   'P 1'
#
loop_
_entity.id
_entity.type
_entity.pdbx_description
1 polymer ?
#
loop_
_entity_poly.entity_id
_entity_poly.type
_entity_poly.pdbx_seq_one_letter_code
_entity_poly.pdbx_strand_id
1 'polypeptide(L)'
;MNKKAFDKIAAGLNEALEIARGEAKPARLYVPHEISIREIRKKLNLSPDDFAAEFGFTINQIRDWEQGRTRPLGGLRAYLMLIKSDPKVVSQLLRGSPGKKRTTKVA
;
A
#
# COMPACT_ATOMS: atom_id res chain seq x y z
N MET A 1 -6.22 -1.05 15.47
CA MET A 1 -5.01 -1.36 14.69
C MET A 1 -4.12 -2.30 15.46
N ASN A 2 -3.53 -3.23 14.78
CA ASN A 2 -2.62 -4.18 15.38
C ASN A 2 -1.35 -3.45 15.79
N LYS A 3 -0.94 -3.61 17.05
CA LYS A 3 0.23 -2.94 17.56
C LYS A 3 1.49 -3.32 16.79
N LYS A 4 1.62 -4.59 16.47
CA LYS A 4 2.77 -5.08 15.74
C LYS A 4 2.88 -4.44 14.36
N ALA A 5 1.76 -4.32 13.68
CA ALA A 5 1.75 -3.68 12.37
C ALA A 5 2.04 -2.18 12.48
N PHE A 6 1.50 -1.55 13.51
CA PHE A 6 1.77 -0.14 13.75
C PHE A 6 3.26 0.08 14.00
N ASP A 7 3.86 -0.77 14.83
CA ASP A 7 5.28 -0.64 15.15
C ASP A 7 6.15 -0.79 13.90
N LYS A 8 5.75 -1.69 13.01
CA LYS A 8 6.49 -1.90 11.78
C LYS A 8 6.46 -0.66 10.89
N ILE A 9 5.29 -0.05 10.77
CA ILE A 9 5.16 1.16 9.96
C ILE A 9 5.91 2.32 10.61
N ALA A 10 5.81 2.45 11.92
CA ALA A 10 6.49 3.51 12.63
C ALA A 10 8.01 3.39 12.49
N ALA A 11 8.52 2.17 12.54
CA ALA A 11 9.96 1.95 12.35
C ALA A 11 10.40 2.39 10.97
N GLY A 12 9.60 2.11 9.94
CA GLY A 12 9.93 2.55 8.60
C GLY A 12 9.94 4.05 8.46
N LEU A 13 8.99 4.72 9.11
CA LEU A 13 8.95 6.18 9.07
C LEU A 13 10.13 6.79 9.81
N ASN A 14 10.52 6.21 10.93
CA ASN A 14 11.67 6.71 11.67
C ASN A 14 12.95 6.56 10.87
N GLU A 15 13.11 5.45 10.20
CA GLU A 15 14.26 5.22 9.34
C GLU A 15 14.31 6.27 8.22
N ALA A 16 13.17 6.57 7.63
CA ALA A 16 13.10 7.56 6.57
C ALA A 16 13.50 8.94 7.08
N LEU A 17 13.10 9.28 8.30
CA LEU A 17 13.48 10.55 8.91
C LEU A 17 14.98 10.63 9.15
N GLU A 18 15.57 9.55 9.61
CA GLU A 18 17.02 9.53 9.84
C GLU A 18 17.79 9.71 8.53
N ILE A 19 17.33 9.11 7.48
CA ILE A 19 17.95 9.27 6.17
C ILE A 19 17.83 10.72 5.71
N ALA A 20 16.65 11.32 5.88
CA ALA A 20 16.42 12.69 5.48
C ALA A 20 17.28 13.68 6.23
N ARG A 21 17.60 13.36 7.49
CA ARG A 21 18.46 14.21 8.29
C ARG A 21 19.94 13.97 8.06
N GLY A 22 20.28 12.97 7.27
CA GLY A 22 21.67 12.60 7.04
C GLY A 22 22.28 11.84 8.20
N GLU A 23 21.45 11.33 9.09
CA GLU A 23 21.94 10.62 10.26
C GLU A 23 22.22 9.15 10.01
N ALA A 24 21.70 8.62 8.93
CA ALA A 24 21.89 7.23 8.61
C ALA A 24 22.05 7.07 7.11
N LYS A 25 22.76 6.04 6.71
CA LYS A 25 22.86 5.75 5.29
C LYS A 25 21.52 5.14 4.84
N PRO A 26 21.10 5.46 3.62
CA PRO A 26 19.86 4.86 3.11
C PRO A 26 20.00 3.34 3.11
N ALA A 27 19.06 2.66 3.74
CA ALA A 27 19.00 1.23 3.65
C ALA A 27 18.54 0.89 2.25
N ARG A 28 19.08 -0.20 1.73
CA ARG A 28 18.66 -0.62 0.42
C ARG A 28 17.26 -1.16 0.53
N LEU A 29 16.32 -0.53 -0.13
CA LEU A 29 14.97 -1.02 -0.17
C LEU A 29 14.91 -2.18 -1.14
N TYR A 30 14.34 -3.28 -0.70
CA TYR A 30 14.08 -4.37 -1.60
C TYR A 30 12.65 -4.22 -2.12
N VAL A 31 12.52 -3.82 -3.35
CA VAL A 31 11.23 -3.74 -4.01
C VAL A 31 11.32 -4.68 -5.20
N PRO A 32 10.57 -5.76 -5.21
CA PRO A 32 10.66 -6.71 -6.31
C PRO A 32 10.45 -6.05 -7.65
N HIS A 33 11.18 -6.52 -8.64
CA HIS A 33 11.03 -5.99 -9.99
C HIS A 33 9.62 -6.22 -10.49
N GLU A 34 9.04 -7.35 -10.15
CA GLU A 34 7.67 -7.65 -10.53
C GLU A 34 6.85 -8.00 -9.31
N ILE A 35 5.64 -7.50 -9.28
CA ILE A 35 4.70 -7.80 -8.22
C ILE A 35 3.41 -8.23 -8.91
N SER A 36 2.89 -9.37 -8.49
CA SER A 36 1.66 -9.86 -9.08
C SER A 36 0.45 -9.30 -8.35
N ILE A 37 -0.20 -8.36 -8.99
CA ILE A 37 -1.43 -7.77 -8.46
C ILE A 37 -2.49 -8.85 -8.27
N ARG A 38 -2.58 -9.74 -9.25
CA ARG A 38 -3.58 -10.79 -9.21
C ARG A 38 -3.42 -11.69 -7.99
N GLU A 39 -2.18 -12.03 -7.64
CA GLU A 39 -1.94 -12.86 -6.47
C GLU A 39 -2.32 -12.14 -5.18
N ILE A 40 -1.98 -10.86 -5.08
CA ILE A 40 -2.32 -10.09 -3.90
C ILE A 40 -3.84 -10.00 -3.76
N ARG A 41 -4.49 -9.70 -4.87
CA ARG A 41 -5.94 -9.55 -4.89
C ARG A 41 -6.64 -10.86 -4.52
N LYS A 42 -6.17 -11.97 -5.06
CA LYS A 42 -6.79 -13.26 -4.79
C LYS A 42 -6.62 -13.68 -3.34
N LYS A 43 -5.49 -13.37 -2.75
CA LYS A 43 -5.29 -13.67 -1.35
C LYS A 43 -6.29 -12.93 -0.47
N LEU A 44 -6.73 -11.77 -0.90
CA LEU A 44 -7.69 -10.97 -0.15
C LEU A 44 -9.13 -11.27 -0.56
N ASN A 45 -9.33 -12.15 -1.54
CA ASN A 45 -10.65 -12.48 -2.05
C ASN A 45 -11.38 -11.26 -2.60
N LEU A 46 -10.65 -10.40 -3.28
CA LEU A 46 -11.22 -9.19 -3.84
C LEU A 46 -11.25 -9.27 -5.36
N SER A 47 -12.33 -8.76 -5.93
CA SER A 47 -12.39 -8.59 -7.37
C SER A 47 -11.48 -7.44 -7.78
N PRO A 48 -11.15 -7.30 -9.06
CA PRO A 48 -10.35 -6.14 -9.50
C PRO A 48 -10.99 -4.81 -9.11
N ASP A 49 -12.31 -4.72 -9.25
CA ASP A 49 -13.02 -3.48 -8.90
C ASP A 49 -12.91 -3.19 -7.41
N ASP A 50 -13.12 -4.22 -6.59
CA ASP A 50 -13.07 -4.06 -5.15
C ASP A 50 -11.66 -3.74 -4.67
N PHE A 51 -10.66 -4.37 -5.27
CA PHE A 51 -9.28 -4.09 -4.92
C PHE A 51 -8.93 -2.63 -5.24
N ALA A 52 -9.34 -2.18 -6.42
CA ALA A 52 -9.09 -0.81 -6.82
C ALA A 52 -9.73 0.16 -5.83
N ALA A 53 -11.00 -0.08 -5.49
CA ALA A 53 -11.71 0.80 -4.58
C ALA A 53 -11.11 0.80 -3.19
N GLU A 54 -10.70 -0.37 -2.72
CA GLU A 54 -10.17 -0.51 -1.37
C GLU A 54 -8.84 0.23 -1.18
N PHE A 55 -8.00 0.22 -2.20
CA PHE A 55 -6.65 0.73 -2.05
C PHE A 55 -6.34 1.97 -2.90
N GLY A 56 -7.34 2.54 -3.52
CA GLY A 56 -7.16 3.83 -4.19
C GLY A 56 -6.61 3.77 -5.60
N PHE A 57 -6.81 2.66 -6.29
CA PHE A 57 -6.40 2.55 -7.69
C PHE A 57 -7.60 2.75 -8.60
N THR A 58 -7.36 3.01 -9.86
CA THR A 58 -8.43 2.96 -10.84
C THR A 58 -8.53 1.53 -11.37
N ILE A 59 -9.73 1.18 -11.83
CA ILE A 59 -9.91 -0.16 -12.38
C ILE A 59 -9.04 -0.36 -13.62
N ASN A 60 -8.83 0.71 -14.38
CA ASN A 60 -7.98 0.61 -15.56
C ASN A 60 -6.55 0.31 -15.20
N GLN A 61 -6.02 0.92 -14.12
CA GLN A 61 -4.69 0.59 -13.64
C GLN A 61 -4.57 -0.89 -13.32
N ILE A 62 -5.55 -1.41 -12.58
CA ILE A 62 -5.50 -2.81 -12.16
C ILE A 62 -5.56 -3.72 -13.37
N ARG A 63 -6.44 -3.43 -14.30
CA ARG A 63 -6.55 -4.25 -15.52
C ARG A 63 -5.27 -4.22 -16.34
N ASP A 64 -4.70 -3.04 -16.51
CA ASP A 64 -3.49 -2.91 -17.30
C ASP A 64 -2.34 -3.67 -16.67
N TRP A 65 -2.21 -3.57 -15.35
CA TRP A 65 -1.13 -4.28 -14.66
C TRP A 65 -1.33 -5.80 -14.71
N GLU A 66 -2.57 -6.26 -14.55
CA GLU A 66 -2.83 -7.70 -14.59
C GLU A 66 -2.66 -8.28 -15.98
N GLN A 67 -2.92 -7.48 -16.99
CA GLN A 67 -2.78 -7.92 -18.38
C GLN A 67 -1.38 -7.67 -18.95
N GLY A 68 -0.52 -7.05 -18.18
CA GLY A 68 0.85 -6.82 -18.61
C GLY A 68 1.04 -5.66 -19.56
N ARG A 69 0.04 -4.80 -19.72
CA ARG A 69 0.19 -3.64 -20.60
C ARG A 69 1.11 -2.59 -20.03
N THR A 70 1.05 -2.42 -18.73
CA THR A 70 1.94 -1.49 -18.05
C THR A 70 2.38 -2.16 -16.75
N ARG A 71 3.35 -1.55 -16.09
CA ARG A 71 3.84 -2.05 -14.81
C ARG A 71 3.75 -0.95 -13.77
N PRO A 72 3.47 -1.31 -12.51
CA PRO A 72 3.54 -0.31 -11.46
C PRO A 72 4.97 0.19 -11.35
N LEU A 73 5.12 1.50 -11.23
CA LEU A 73 6.44 2.09 -11.08
C LEU A 73 6.86 2.12 -9.62
N GLY A 74 8.11 2.51 -9.38
CA GLY A 74 8.76 2.39 -8.09
C GLY A 74 7.92 2.61 -6.86
N GLY A 75 7.34 3.80 -6.71
CA GLY A 75 6.53 4.11 -5.53
C GLY A 75 5.28 3.25 -5.43
N LEU A 76 4.66 2.96 -6.56
CA LEU A 76 3.50 2.10 -6.56
C LEU A 76 3.84 0.65 -6.22
N ARG A 77 5.02 0.19 -6.66
CA ARG A 77 5.45 -1.15 -6.26
C ARG A 77 5.66 -1.23 -4.76
N ALA A 78 6.26 -0.19 -4.18
CA ALA A 78 6.46 -0.15 -2.74
C ALA A 78 5.11 -0.16 -2.02
N TYR A 79 4.15 0.59 -2.50
CA TYR A 79 2.81 0.61 -1.93
C TYR A 79 2.16 -0.76 -2.01
N LEU A 80 2.32 -1.43 -3.14
CA LEU A 80 1.77 -2.78 -3.29
C LEU A 80 2.43 -3.78 -2.35
N MET A 81 3.72 -3.58 -2.05
CA MET A 81 4.37 -4.41 -1.05
C MET A 81 3.78 -4.20 0.33
N LEU A 82 3.43 -2.97 0.68
CA LEU A 82 2.77 -2.71 1.95
C LEU A 82 1.43 -3.42 2.02
N ILE A 83 0.66 -3.35 0.95
CA ILE A 83 -0.62 -4.04 0.89
C ILE A 83 -0.43 -5.54 1.05
N LYS A 84 0.57 -6.08 0.38
CA LYS A 84 0.84 -7.50 0.47
C LYS A 84 1.23 -7.90 1.89
N SER A 85 2.00 -7.05 2.57
CA SER A 85 2.47 -7.35 3.90
C SER A 85 1.39 -7.24 4.97
N ASP A 86 0.58 -6.20 4.90
CA ASP A 86 -0.44 -6.00 5.91
C ASP A 86 -1.60 -5.21 5.33
N PRO A 87 -2.46 -5.87 4.59
CA PRO A 87 -3.56 -5.18 3.91
C PRO A 87 -4.53 -4.51 4.86
N LYS A 88 -4.72 -5.08 6.04
CA LYS A 88 -5.65 -4.49 6.99
C LYS A 88 -5.18 -3.14 7.50
N VAL A 89 -3.91 -3.04 7.81
CA VAL A 89 -3.38 -1.78 8.29
C VAL A 89 -3.44 -0.72 7.21
N VAL A 90 -3.08 -1.08 5.97
CA VAL A 90 -3.15 -0.12 4.89
C VAL A 90 -4.58 0.36 4.69
N SER A 91 -5.53 -0.55 4.69
CA SER A 91 -6.93 -0.20 4.54
C SER A 91 -7.40 0.72 5.66
N GLN A 92 -7.02 0.42 6.90
CA GLN A 92 -7.40 1.25 8.03
C GLN A 92 -6.81 2.65 7.93
N LEU A 93 -5.57 2.75 7.53
CA LEU A 93 -4.94 4.05 7.38
C LEU A 93 -5.60 4.88 6.30
N LEU A 94 -6.02 4.26 5.22
CA LEU A 94 -6.69 4.97 4.15
C LEU A 94 -8.07 5.46 4.58
N ARG A 95 -8.73 4.73 5.46
CA ARG A 95 -10.05 5.14 5.94
C ARG A 95 -10.00 6.11 7.09
N GLY A 96 -8.82 6.30 7.66
CA GLY A 96 -8.66 7.18 8.79
C GLY A 96 -8.92 6.46 10.09
N SER A 97 -8.90 7.22 11.18
CA SER A 97 -9.05 6.65 12.50
C SER A 97 -10.41 6.03 12.69
N PRO A 98 -10.47 4.92 13.41
CA PRO A 98 -11.76 4.35 13.76
C PRO A 98 -12.59 5.37 14.51
N GLY A 99 -13.85 5.44 14.20
CA GLY A 99 -14.72 6.38 14.85
C GLY A 99 -14.76 7.76 14.24
N LYS A 100 -13.77 8.09 13.39
CA LYS A 100 -13.79 9.35 12.73
C LYS A 100 -14.70 9.26 11.56
N LYS A 101 -15.74 10.05 11.52
CA LYS A 101 -16.66 9.99 10.48
C LYS A 101 -16.11 10.56 9.27
N ARG A 102 -16.33 9.96 8.23
CA ARG A 102 -15.88 10.46 7.01
C ARG A 102 -16.84 11.32 6.55
N THR A 103 -16.84 12.23 6.78
CA THR A 103 -17.82 13.02 6.37
C THR A 103 -17.75 13.48 5.09
N THR A 104 -17.65 13.47 4.56
CA THR A 104 -17.74 13.85 3.55
C THR A 104 -18.28 13.70 2.74
N LYS A 105 -18.63 13.85 2.56
CA LYS A 105 -19.09 13.83 1.89
C LYS A 105 -19.44 14.44 1.51
N VAL A 106 -19.41 14.79 0.97
CA VAL A 106 -19.68 15.37 0.60
C VAL A 106 -20.14 15.45 0.05
N ALA A 107 -20.34 15.54 -0.24
CA ALA A 107 -20.85 15.64 -0.79
C ALA A 107 -21.12 15.98 -1.26
#